data_94343da2d00dd628f80b43f45541e73a
#
_entry.id   94343da2d00dd628f80b43f45541e73a
#
_cell.length_a   1.000
_cell.length_b   1.000
_cell.length_c   1.000
_cell.angle_alpha   90.00
_cell.angle_beta   90.00
_cell.angle_gamma   90.00
#
_symmetry.space_group_name_H-M   'P 1'
#
loop_
_entity.id
_entity.type
_entity.pdbx_description
1 polymer ?
#
loop_
_entity_poly.entity_id
_entity_poly.type
_entity_poly.pdbx_seq_one_letter_code
_entity_poly.pdbx_strand_id
1 'polypeptide(L)'
;MKRKVISLMLISAMAVSMVAGCGSSSDSSSSAGNSASGDSTQTAEVTGSGDGEHTLTVSAWDKNFNIPALEAAAADYKKNVDPDFELKINEVSQSSDIEDALTLAGSAGDYSNLTDIILFQDHYFKQYVTNYPDAFVSVEDADVDWSDFGEEKLSYSTIDGTHYGLPVDNGTVIFAYRTDILEECGYTLDDVTGITWDRFIEIGKDVFDKTGKYLLSMDGDGNDLPYMMLQAEGVSQFKDGKANIVDNETMVQIIDVIERMIENNVLYLANDWSDYTDQTIVGNMVAGVMNGNWIIPTIEQVSENSGKWEITSMPTLGGEEGYASNGGSSLYITSNCKNQDLAKKFLAYTFGGSTETYDAALKNGGVITTCISAGQSEVYNEGVEYFNNQAIYAKIVEMGSHVKVVEQSDYHYTCREKVAAAIIQIKDGTDEKTALQDAQDQLDFEMQQ
;
A
#
# COMPACT_ATOMS: atom_id res chain seq x y z
N MET A 1 9.40 51.00 25.63
CA MET A 1 8.58 51.58 24.55
C MET A 1 8.13 50.44 23.66
N LYS A 2 6.86 50.16 23.67
CA LYS A 2 6.24 49.04 22.94
C LYS A 2 6.02 49.46 21.50
N ARG A 3 6.45 48.67 20.51
CA ARG A 3 5.97 48.78 19.12
C ARG A 3 5.29 47.46 18.75
N LYS A 4 3.97 47.53 18.60
CA LYS A 4 3.12 46.48 18.02
C LYS A 4 3.24 46.58 16.50
N VAL A 5 3.51 45.49 15.84
CA VAL A 5 3.38 45.35 14.37
C VAL A 5 2.09 44.59 14.11
N ILE A 6 1.17 45.23 13.41
CA ILE A 6 -0.12 44.69 12.99
C ILE A 6 0.11 44.13 11.60
N SER A 7 -0.09 42.79 11.44
CA SER A 7 -0.13 42.14 10.11
C SER A 7 -1.57 42.18 9.58
N LEU A 8 -1.73 42.82 8.42
CA LEU A 8 -2.98 42.88 7.67
C LEU A 8 -3.18 41.53 6.90
N MET A 9 -4.27 40.87 7.15
CA MET A 9 -4.80 39.80 6.28
C MET A 9 -5.48 40.44 5.07
N LEU A 10 -5.05 40.07 3.88
CA LEU A 10 -5.77 40.37 2.62
C LEU A 10 -6.69 39.17 2.33
N ILE A 11 -7.99 39.40 2.47
CA ILE A 11 -9.04 38.50 1.99
C ILE A 11 -9.36 38.94 0.55
N SER A 12 -9.08 38.06 -0.42
CA SER A 12 -9.52 38.26 -1.82
C SER A 12 -10.84 37.55 -2.05
N ALA A 13 -11.92 38.28 -2.11
CA ALA A 13 -13.22 37.81 -2.54
C ALA A 13 -13.29 37.74 -4.07
N MET A 14 -13.48 36.56 -4.67
CA MET A 14 -13.84 36.46 -6.10
C MET A 14 -15.35 36.46 -6.25
N ALA A 15 -15.84 37.49 -6.94
CA ALA A 15 -17.23 37.62 -7.31
C ALA A 15 -17.54 36.77 -8.56
N VAL A 16 -18.60 35.96 -8.49
CA VAL A 16 -19.19 35.24 -9.61
C VAL A 16 -20.08 36.18 -10.38
N SER A 17 -19.77 36.41 -11.66
CA SER A 17 -20.66 37.12 -12.60
C SER A 17 -21.38 36.11 -13.49
N MET A 18 -22.71 35.97 -13.28
CA MET A 18 -23.63 35.33 -14.24
C MET A 18 -23.88 36.31 -15.38
N VAL A 19 -23.71 35.82 -16.61
CA VAL A 19 -24.27 36.46 -17.81
C VAL A 19 -25.25 35.48 -18.46
N ALA A 20 -26.52 35.84 -18.42
CA ALA A 20 -27.56 35.25 -19.22
C ALA A 20 -27.57 35.89 -20.60
N GLY A 21 -27.59 35.08 -21.65
CA GLY A 21 -27.74 35.53 -23.04
C GLY A 21 -28.62 34.57 -23.81
N CYS A 22 -29.87 34.96 -24.07
CA CYS A 22 -30.80 34.35 -25.03
C CYS A 22 -30.48 34.76 -26.46
N GLY A 23 -30.75 33.84 -27.42
CA GLY A 23 -30.84 34.22 -28.83
C GLY A 23 -30.72 33.05 -29.81
N SER A 24 -31.77 32.47 -30.13
CA SER A 24 -32.56 31.90 -31.25
C SER A 24 -31.85 31.43 -32.53
N SER A 25 -32.25 30.18 -32.88
CA SER A 25 -32.71 29.60 -34.16
C SER A 25 -31.77 29.43 -35.35
N SER A 26 -31.56 28.21 -35.81
CA SER A 26 -32.26 27.61 -36.98
C SER A 26 -31.69 26.24 -37.37
N ASP A 27 -32.60 25.27 -37.49
CA ASP A 27 -32.74 24.10 -38.36
C ASP A 27 -31.52 23.42 -39.02
N SER A 28 -31.34 22.14 -38.82
CA SER A 28 -31.88 21.06 -39.70
C SER A 28 -31.31 19.66 -39.39
N SER A 29 -32.28 18.71 -39.32
CA SER A 29 -32.28 17.30 -39.73
C SER A 29 -31.36 16.25 -39.13
N SER A 30 -32.06 15.37 -38.38
CA SER A 30 -32.13 13.89 -38.47
C SER A 30 -30.86 13.03 -38.29
N SER A 31 -30.84 12.28 -37.20
CA SER A 31 -30.99 10.82 -37.24
C SER A 31 -31.10 10.25 -35.83
N ALA A 32 -32.04 9.29 -35.68
CA ALA A 32 -32.37 8.61 -34.46
C ALA A 32 -31.21 7.71 -34.00
N GLY A 33 -30.74 7.90 -32.77
CA GLY A 33 -29.86 6.99 -32.02
C GLY A 33 -30.47 6.75 -30.66
N ASN A 34 -30.85 5.54 -30.41
CA ASN A 34 -31.51 5.00 -29.25
C ASN A 34 -30.70 5.31 -27.97
N SER A 35 -31.17 6.22 -27.15
CA SER A 35 -30.61 6.47 -25.81
C SER A 35 -31.20 5.43 -24.87
N ALA A 36 -30.41 4.40 -24.58
CA ALA A 36 -30.65 3.59 -23.38
C ALA A 36 -30.43 4.50 -22.18
N SER A 37 -31.49 4.81 -21.46
CA SER A 37 -31.43 5.40 -20.12
C SER A 37 -30.78 4.39 -19.21
N GLY A 38 -29.48 4.57 -18.93
CA GLY A 38 -28.83 3.94 -17.78
C GLY A 38 -29.45 4.55 -16.53
N ASP A 39 -30.16 3.73 -15.81
CA ASP A 39 -30.65 4.00 -14.47
C ASP A 39 -29.41 4.12 -13.57
N SER A 40 -28.94 5.33 -13.36
CA SER A 40 -27.96 5.62 -12.31
C SER A 40 -28.73 5.57 -10.98
N THR A 41 -28.86 4.39 -10.42
CA THR A 41 -29.12 4.25 -9.00
C THR A 41 -27.97 4.95 -8.28
N GLN A 42 -28.20 6.17 -7.80
CA GLN A 42 -27.38 6.75 -6.75
C GLN A 42 -27.50 5.79 -5.57
N THR A 43 -26.47 4.97 -5.36
CA THR A 43 -26.25 4.27 -4.10
C THR A 43 -26.19 5.37 -3.04
N ALA A 44 -27.10 5.35 -2.08
CA ALA A 44 -27.07 6.27 -0.97
C ALA A 44 -25.72 6.08 -0.24
N GLU A 45 -25.01 7.17 -0.03
CA GLU A 45 -23.74 7.18 0.71
C GLU A 45 -23.98 6.51 2.07
N VAL A 46 -23.24 5.43 2.36
CA VAL A 46 -23.33 4.69 3.62
C VAL A 46 -22.50 5.42 4.65
N THR A 47 -23.16 6.14 5.56
CA THR A 47 -22.49 6.87 6.63
C THR A 47 -23.01 6.44 8.00
N GLY A 48 -22.15 6.54 9.00
CA GLY A 48 -22.50 6.21 10.38
C GLY A 48 -22.60 4.71 10.66
N SER A 49 -23.00 4.39 11.91
CA SER A 49 -23.15 3.00 12.37
C SER A 49 -24.38 2.31 11.80
N GLY A 50 -24.30 0.99 11.63
CA GLY A 50 -25.40 0.15 11.15
C GLY A 50 -26.67 0.22 12.04
N ASP A 51 -27.82 0.08 11.39
CA ASP A 51 -29.14 0.24 12.04
C ASP A 51 -29.79 -1.11 12.42
N GLY A 52 -29.08 -2.01 13.09
CA GLY A 52 -29.69 -3.30 13.46
C GLY A 52 -28.77 -4.22 14.21
N GLU A 53 -29.35 -5.27 14.80
CA GLU A 53 -28.59 -6.27 15.56
C GLU A 53 -27.67 -7.12 14.68
N HIS A 54 -27.94 -7.20 13.37
CA HIS A 54 -27.20 -8.01 12.38
C HIS A 54 -26.52 -7.18 11.30
N THR A 55 -26.50 -5.84 11.43
CA THR A 55 -25.98 -4.95 10.39
C THR A 55 -24.73 -4.23 10.85
N LEU A 56 -23.70 -4.27 10.02
CA LEU A 56 -22.48 -3.47 10.15
C LEU A 56 -22.28 -2.60 8.92
N THR A 57 -21.57 -1.48 9.10
CA THR A 57 -21.12 -0.61 8.03
C THR A 57 -19.59 -0.64 7.97
N VAL A 58 -19.00 -0.57 6.77
CA VAL A 58 -17.55 -0.49 6.58
C VAL A 58 -17.19 0.50 5.49
N SER A 59 -16.21 1.35 5.73
CA SER A 59 -15.60 2.19 4.69
C SER A 59 -14.34 1.51 4.15
N ALA A 60 -14.24 1.38 2.82
CA ALA A 60 -13.11 0.77 2.14
C ALA A 60 -12.96 1.34 0.72
N TRP A 61 -11.75 1.23 0.18
CA TRP A 61 -11.43 1.62 -1.20
C TRP A 61 -11.12 0.39 -2.05
N ASP A 62 -10.90 0.61 -3.36
CA ASP A 62 -10.51 -0.37 -4.35
C ASP A 62 -11.54 -1.47 -4.59
N LYS A 63 -12.41 -1.17 -5.55
CA LYS A 63 -13.49 -2.07 -6.02
C LYS A 63 -12.99 -3.39 -6.64
N ASN A 64 -11.71 -3.47 -7.00
CA ASN A 64 -11.15 -4.66 -7.63
C ASN A 64 -10.32 -5.52 -6.67
N PHE A 65 -10.00 -4.99 -5.47
CA PHE A 65 -9.14 -5.65 -4.49
C PHE A 65 -9.83 -5.77 -3.13
N ASN A 66 -9.96 -4.67 -2.38
CA ASN A 66 -10.47 -4.70 -1.00
C ASN A 66 -11.98 -4.98 -0.91
N ILE A 67 -12.77 -4.38 -1.79
CA ILE A 67 -14.23 -4.56 -1.77
C ILE A 67 -14.63 -6.02 -1.99
N PRO A 68 -14.11 -6.75 -3.01
CA PRO A 68 -14.37 -8.18 -3.17
C PRO A 68 -13.98 -9.04 -1.96
N ALA A 69 -12.94 -8.68 -1.23
CA ALA A 69 -12.54 -9.39 -0.01
C ALA A 69 -13.58 -9.21 1.11
N LEU A 70 -14.10 -7.98 1.30
CA LEU A 70 -15.16 -7.69 2.26
C LEU A 70 -16.49 -8.38 1.89
N GLU A 71 -16.82 -8.41 0.62
CA GLU A 71 -18.00 -9.14 0.12
C GLU A 71 -17.88 -10.65 0.37
N ALA A 72 -16.68 -11.22 0.14
CA ALA A 72 -16.40 -12.63 0.43
C ALA A 72 -16.53 -12.92 1.93
N ALA A 73 -15.97 -12.08 2.79
CA ALA A 73 -16.08 -12.18 4.24
C ALA A 73 -17.53 -12.12 4.71
N ALA A 74 -18.31 -11.16 4.18
CA ALA A 74 -19.73 -11.03 4.51
C ALA A 74 -20.55 -12.25 4.07
N ALA A 75 -20.25 -12.79 2.89
CA ALA A 75 -20.93 -13.99 2.38
C ALA A 75 -20.62 -15.23 3.21
N ASP A 76 -19.37 -15.42 3.59
CA ASP A 76 -18.93 -16.53 4.45
C ASP A 76 -19.57 -16.42 5.85
N TYR A 77 -19.51 -15.27 6.49
CA TYR A 77 -20.11 -15.05 7.80
C TYR A 77 -21.63 -15.28 7.79
N LYS A 78 -22.31 -14.73 6.78
CA LYS A 78 -23.75 -14.93 6.59
C LYS A 78 -24.13 -16.40 6.41
N LYS A 79 -23.34 -17.14 5.65
CA LYS A 79 -23.59 -18.56 5.36
C LYS A 79 -23.38 -19.45 6.59
N ASN A 80 -22.33 -19.18 7.37
CA ASN A 80 -21.85 -20.14 8.35
C ASN A 80 -22.10 -19.70 9.81
N VAL A 81 -22.37 -18.41 10.09
CA VAL A 81 -22.50 -17.88 11.45
C VAL A 81 -23.85 -17.22 11.70
N ASP A 82 -24.21 -16.22 10.86
CA ASP A 82 -25.41 -15.43 11.07
C ASP A 82 -26.18 -15.21 9.75
N PRO A 83 -27.25 -16.01 9.48
CA PRO A 83 -28.00 -15.93 8.22
C PRO A 83 -28.66 -14.56 7.95
N ASP A 84 -28.87 -13.76 8.99
CA ASP A 84 -29.49 -12.44 8.88
C ASP A 84 -28.43 -11.32 8.75
N PHE A 85 -27.13 -11.64 8.79
CA PHE A 85 -26.05 -10.68 8.69
C PHE A 85 -26.06 -9.87 7.40
N GLU A 86 -25.83 -8.56 7.53
CA GLU A 86 -25.68 -7.61 6.44
C GLU A 86 -24.45 -6.72 6.69
N LEU A 87 -23.54 -6.67 5.70
CA LEU A 87 -22.45 -5.71 5.67
C LEU A 87 -22.74 -4.66 4.61
N LYS A 88 -22.86 -3.39 5.00
CA LYS A 88 -23.04 -2.25 4.10
C LYS A 88 -21.68 -1.60 3.87
N ILE A 89 -21.20 -1.64 2.63
CA ILE A 89 -19.91 -1.10 2.25
C ILE A 89 -20.10 0.32 1.74
N ASN A 90 -19.37 1.25 2.35
CA ASN A 90 -19.16 2.60 1.86
C ASN A 90 -17.89 2.59 1.01
N GLU A 91 -18.05 2.46 -0.31
CA GLU A 91 -16.94 2.53 -1.25
C GLU A 91 -16.46 3.97 -1.38
N VAL A 92 -15.20 4.23 -1.03
CA VAL A 92 -14.53 5.52 -1.25
C VAL A 92 -13.53 5.40 -2.40
N SER A 93 -13.12 6.53 -2.98
CA SER A 93 -12.28 6.53 -4.18
C SER A 93 -10.86 6.05 -3.90
N GLN A 94 -10.32 6.38 -2.72
CA GLN A 94 -8.94 6.09 -2.32
C GLN A 94 -8.82 6.06 -0.79
N SER A 95 -7.71 5.53 -0.27
CA SER A 95 -7.47 5.43 1.18
C SER A 95 -7.50 6.78 1.89
N SER A 96 -6.97 7.82 1.26
CA SER A 96 -6.93 9.16 1.85
C SER A 96 -8.33 9.76 2.12
N ASP A 97 -9.38 9.30 1.44
CA ASP A 97 -10.76 9.75 1.76
C ASP A 97 -11.17 9.29 3.17
N ILE A 98 -10.68 8.11 3.62
CA ILE A 98 -10.91 7.61 4.99
C ILE A 98 -10.06 8.39 5.99
N GLU A 99 -8.81 8.68 5.63
CA GLU A 99 -7.88 9.49 6.43
C GLU A 99 -8.43 10.90 6.67
N ASP A 100 -8.95 11.54 5.62
CA ASP A 100 -9.59 12.85 5.69
C ASP A 100 -10.85 12.83 6.56
N ALA A 101 -11.71 11.80 6.40
CA ALA A 101 -12.90 11.63 7.22
C ALA A 101 -12.56 11.46 8.70
N LEU A 102 -11.53 10.67 9.01
CA LEU A 102 -11.05 10.44 10.36
C LEU A 102 -10.41 11.71 10.96
N THR A 103 -9.62 12.44 10.18
CA THR A 103 -9.03 13.72 10.56
C THR A 103 -10.12 14.76 10.89
N LEU A 104 -11.15 14.84 10.04
CA LEU A 104 -12.28 15.75 10.27
C LEU A 104 -13.04 15.39 11.54
N ALA A 105 -13.37 14.11 11.72
CA ALA A 105 -14.07 13.60 12.90
C ALA A 105 -13.27 13.84 14.19
N GLY A 106 -11.97 13.50 14.17
CA GLY A 106 -11.06 13.67 15.30
C GLY A 106 -10.86 15.14 15.69
N SER A 107 -10.68 16.02 14.69
CA SER A 107 -10.57 17.47 14.92
C SER A 107 -11.85 18.09 15.52
N ALA A 108 -13.00 17.54 15.15
CA ALA A 108 -14.30 17.98 15.69
C ALA A 108 -14.63 17.32 17.04
N GLY A 109 -13.98 16.22 17.41
CA GLY A 109 -14.33 15.37 18.53
C GLY A 109 -15.69 14.68 18.36
N ASP A 110 -16.14 14.47 17.10
CA ASP A 110 -17.42 13.88 16.74
C ASP A 110 -17.23 12.78 15.69
N TYR A 111 -17.26 11.54 16.12
CA TYR A 111 -17.09 10.35 15.30
C TYR A 111 -18.39 9.79 14.70
N SER A 112 -19.53 10.46 14.91
CA SER A 112 -20.87 9.94 14.58
C SER A 112 -21.09 9.63 13.08
N ASN A 113 -20.28 10.20 12.20
CA ASN A 113 -20.32 9.97 10.74
C ASN A 113 -19.42 8.82 10.28
N LEU A 114 -18.52 8.31 11.13
CA LEU A 114 -17.70 7.16 10.76
C LEU A 114 -18.55 5.89 10.70
N THR A 115 -18.23 5.00 9.76
CA THR A 115 -18.78 3.65 9.71
C THR A 115 -18.33 2.82 10.92
N ASP A 116 -18.99 1.69 11.19
CA ASP A 116 -18.63 0.79 12.29
C ASP A 116 -17.20 0.29 12.20
N ILE A 117 -16.77 0.01 10.96
CA ILE A 117 -15.44 -0.49 10.63
C ILE A 117 -14.84 0.39 9.55
N ILE A 118 -13.55 0.62 9.61
CA ILE A 118 -12.78 1.25 8.55
C ILE A 118 -11.64 0.33 8.12
N LEU A 119 -11.41 0.23 6.81
CA LEU A 119 -10.17 -0.30 6.27
C LEU A 119 -9.13 0.81 6.37
N PHE A 120 -7.90 0.51 6.79
CA PHE A 120 -6.88 1.53 6.96
C PHE A 120 -5.50 1.00 6.64
N GLN A 121 -4.67 1.80 5.98
CA GLN A 121 -3.30 1.39 5.67
C GLN A 121 -2.46 1.27 6.93
N ASP A 122 -1.65 0.23 7.00
CA ASP A 122 -0.88 -0.15 8.18
C ASP A 122 0.05 0.97 8.66
N HIS A 123 0.82 1.56 7.77
CA HIS A 123 1.81 2.59 8.12
C HIS A 123 1.23 3.92 8.61
N TYR A 124 -0.06 4.18 8.36
CA TYR A 124 -0.73 5.38 8.87
C TYR A 124 -1.36 5.17 10.24
N PHE A 125 -1.68 3.93 10.63
CA PHE A 125 -2.46 3.68 11.83
C PHE A 125 -1.84 4.30 13.09
N LYS A 126 -0.53 4.16 13.28
CA LYS A 126 0.17 4.70 14.44
C LYS A 126 -0.03 6.21 14.59
N GLN A 127 0.07 6.96 13.51
CA GLN A 127 -0.18 8.41 13.50
C GLN A 127 -1.60 8.75 13.95
N TYR A 128 -2.57 8.02 13.41
CA TYR A 128 -3.99 8.33 13.68
C TYR A 128 -4.43 7.90 15.07
N VAL A 129 -3.97 6.76 15.58
CA VAL A 129 -4.30 6.36 16.96
C VAL A 129 -3.59 7.24 17.99
N THR A 130 -2.42 7.77 17.70
CA THR A 130 -1.71 8.74 18.53
C THR A 130 -2.48 10.06 18.61
N ASN A 131 -2.93 10.57 17.45
CA ASN A 131 -3.62 11.86 17.38
C ASN A 131 -5.10 11.78 17.83
N TYR A 132 -5.76 10.64 17.58
CA TYR A 132 -7.20 10.44 17.83
C TYR A 132 -7.45 9.11 18.55
N PRO A 133 -6.93 8.90 19.77
CA PRO A 133 -7.04 7.61 20.47
C PRO A 133 -8.48 7.20 20.74
N ASP A 134 -9.38 8.17 20.91
CA ASP A 134 -10.81 7.92 21.15
C ASP A 134 -11.58 7.47 19.90
N ALA A 135 -10.95 7.45 18.74
CA ALA A 135 -11.59 7.03 17.48
C ALA A 135 -11.70 5.51 17.33
N PHE A 136 -10.88 4.75 18.05
CA PHE A 136 -10.69 3.31 17.82
C PHE A 136 -11.08 2.45 19.01
N VAL A 137 -11.56 1.25 18.73
CA VAL A 137 -11.90 0.23 19.73
C VAL A 137 -10.87 -0.88 19.68
N SER A 138 -10.37 -1.30 20.85
CA SER A 138 -9.49 -2.46 20.95
C SER A 138 -10.20 -3.75 20.55
N VAL A 139 -9.48 -4.63 19.85
CA VAL A 139 -9.92 -5.99 19.50
C VAL A 139 -9.18 -7.07 20.30
N GLU A 140 -8.51 -6.70 21.38
CA GLU A 140 -7.73 -7.60 22.24
C GLU A 140 -8.55 -8.77 22.82
N ASP A 141 -9.84 -8.55 23.07
CA ASP A 141 -10.79 -9.54 23.59
C ASP A 141 -11.54 -10.32 22.48
N ALA A 142 -11.19 -10.11 21.21
CA ALA A 142 -11.72 -10.88 20.11
C ALA A 142 -11.11 -12.31 20.10
N ASP A 143 -11.90 -13.29 19.64
CA ASP A 143 -11.48 -14.71 19.59
C ASP A 143 -10.58 -14.94 18.35
N VAL A 144 -9.34 -14.46 18.43
CA VAL A 144 -8.33 -14.51 17.37
C VAL A 144 -7.07 -15.21 17.89
N ASP A 145 -6.55 -16.14 17.13
CA ASP A 145 -5.20 -16.69 17.38
C ASP A 145 -4.16 -15.73 16.76
N TRP A 146 -3.70 -14.75 17.56
CA TRP A 146 -2.71 -13.79 17.13
C TRP A 146 -1.37 -14.41 16.72
N SER A 147 -1.05 -15.62 17.17
CA SER A 147 0.16 -16.34 16.77
C SER A 147 0.12 -16.86 15.32
N ASP A 148 -1.05 -16.80 14.69
CA ASP A 148 -1.25 -17.19 13.29
C ASP A 148 -1.00 -16.04 12.30
N PHE A 149 -0.39 -14.96 12.77
CA PHE A 149 0.00 -13.80 11.96
C PHE A 149 1.47 -13.48 12.15
N GLY A 150 2.12 -12.93 11.12
CA GLY A 150 3.50 -12.45 11.21
C GLY A 150 3.65 -11.32 12.24
N GLU A 151 4.70 -11.37 13.06
CA GLU A 151 4.97 -10.34 14.08
C GLU A 151 5.07 -8.94 13.47
N GLU A 152 5.67 -8.82 12.28
CA GLU A 152 5.79 -7.55 11.57
C GLU A 152 4.40 -7.00 11.24
N LYS A 153 3.52 -7.81 10.65
CA LYS A 153 2.15 -7.39 10.31
C LYS A 153 1.36 -6.93 11.54
N LEU A 154 1.45 -7.65 12.64
CA LEU A 154 0.80 -7.25 13.90
C LEU A 154 1.39 -5.97 14.48
N SER A 155 2.68 -5.69 14.24
CA SER A 155 3.35 -4.51 14.80
C SER A 155 2.72 -3.18 14.38
N TYR A 156 2.08 -3.13 13.22
CA TYR A 156 1.41 -1.92 12.72
C TYR A 156 0.14 -1.57 13.48
N SER A 157 -0.61 -2.58 13.94
CA SER A 157 -1.92 -2.41 14.60
C SER A 157 -1.89 -2.70 16.10
N THR A 158 -0.71 -2.96 16.67
CA THR A 158 -0.53 -3.20 18.10
C THR A 158 0.11 -1.97 18.76
N ILE A 159 -0.62 -1.33 19.67
CA ILE A 159 -0.17 -0.14 20.41
C ILE A 159 -0.06 -0.50 21.89
N ASP A 160 1.10 -0.31 22.48
CA ASP A 160 1.38 -0.62 23.89
C ASP A 160 0.95 -2.06 24.30
N GLY A 161 1.12 -3.01 23.40
CA GLY A 161 0.76 -4.42 23.60
C GLY A 161 -0.73 -4.73 23.45
N THR A 162 -1.53 -3.80 22.95
CA THR A 162 -2.97 -3.96 22.72
C THR A 162 -3.25 -4.00 21.22
N HIS A 163 -3.98 -5.00 20.75
CA HIS A 163 -4.41 -5.12 19.37
C HIS A 163 -5.63 -4.25 19.05
N TYR A 164 -5.57 -3.49 17.96
CA TYR A 164 -6.65 -2.63 17.48
C TYR A 164 -7.19 -3.06 16.10
N GLY A 165 -6.38 -3.64 15.25
CA GLY A 165 -6.74 -4.00 13.88
C GLY A 165 -6.68 -5.49 13.62
N LEU A 166 -7.61 -5.98 12.76
CA LEU A 166 -7.52 -7.29 12.14
C LEU A 166 -6.83 -7.17 10.79
N PRO A 167 -5.68 -7.85 10.59
CA PRO A 167 -4.98 -7.88 9.32
C PRO A 167 -5.86 -8.39 8.17
N VAL A 168 -5.80 -7.74 7.01
CA VAL A 168 -6.53 -8.17 5.78
C VAL A 168 -5.56 -8.65 4.73
N ASP A 169 -4.62 -7.80 4.35
CA ASP A 169 -3.59 -8.09 3.37
C ASP A 169 -2.22 -7.67 3.89
N ASN A 170 -1.20 -8.32 3.37
CA ASN A 170 0.18 -7.99 3.67
C ASN A 170 0.82 -7.42 2.41
N GLY A 171 1.38 -6.23 2.48
CA GLY A 171 2.14 -5.66 1.37
C GLY A 171 3.46 -6.38 1.10
N THR A 172 3.54 -7.71 1.24
CA THR A 172 4.78 -8.47 1.05
C THR A 172 5.45 -8.10 -0.27
N VAL A 173 6.69 -7.64 -0.19
CA VAL A 173 7.46 -7.25 -1.36
C VAL A 173 7.84 -8.48 -2.16
N ILE A 174 7.52 -8.44 -3.44
CA ILE A 174 7.99 -9.40 -4.45
C ILE A 174 9.02 -8.73 -5.34
N PHE A 175 9.97 -9.50 -5.84
CA PHE A 175 10.73 -9.10 -7.00
C PHE A 175 10.35 -10.00 -8.18
N ALA A 176 9.53 -9.48 -9.07
CA ALA A 176 9.13 -10.17 -10.29
C ALA A 176 10.13 -9.87 -11.41
N TYR A 177 10.62 -10.92 -12.08
CA TYR A 177 11.58 -10.80 -13.19
C TYR A 177 11.02 -11.37 -14.49
N ARG A 178 11.32 -10.73 -15.60
CA ARG A 178 11.12 -11.24 -16.96
C ARG A 178 12.19 -12.30 -17.25
N THR A 179 11.82 -13.56 -17.06
CA THR A 179 12.73 -14.70 -17.24
C THR A 179 13.22 -14.83 -18.67
N ASP A 180 12.38 -14.50 -19.66
CA ASP A 180 12.77 -14.49 -21.08
C ASP A 180 13.87 -13.45 -21.38
N ILE A 181 13.84 -12.29 -20.73
CA ILE A 181 14.89 -11.26 -20.88
C ILE A 181 16.16 -11.67 -20.13
N LEU A 182 16.03 -12.26 -18.93
CA LEU A 182 17.19 -12.79 -18.21
C LEU A 182 17.88 -13.89 -19.02
N GLU A 183 17.13 -14.84 -19.60
CA GLU A 183 17.64 -15.92 -20.43
C GLU A 183 18.34 -15.39 -21.70
N GLU A 184 17.79 -14.38 -22.37
CA GLU A 184 18.44 -13.69 -23.50
C GLU A 184 19.81 -13.13 -23.10
N CYS A 185 19.95 -12.68 -21.85
CA CYS A 185 21.20 -12.18 -21.29
C CYS A 185 22.11 -13.28 -20.72
N GLY A 186 21.64 -14.52 -20.64
CA GLY A 186 22.39 -15.67 -20.15
C GLY A 186 22.26 -15.88 -18.63
N TYR A 187 21.20 -15.36 -18.03
CA TYR A 187 20.88 -15.49 -16.61
C TYR A 187 19.59 -16.30 -16.39
N THR A 188 19.46 -16.84 -15.22
CA THR A 188 18.26 -17.54 -14.72
C THR A 188 17.70 -16.80 -13.48
N LEU A 189 16.54 -17.24 -12.99
CA LEU A 189 16.00 -16.70 -11.73
C LEU A 189 16.96 -16.97 -10.55
N ASP A 190 17.66 -18.11 -10.54
CA ASP A 190 18.62 -18.44 -9.47
C ASP A 190 19.80 -17.45 -9.45
N ASP A 191 20.20 -16.90 -10.59
CA ASP A 191 21.29 -15.91 -10.67
C ASP A 191 20.92 -14.55 -10.07
N VAL A 192 19.65 -14.29 -9.85
CA VAL A 192 19.11 -13.04 -9.24
C VAL A 192 18.47 -13.26 -7.88
N THR A 193 18.52 -14.48 -7.34
CA THR A 193 17.99 -14.84 -6.03
C THR A 193 19.10 -14.91 -4.98
N GLY A 194 18.91 -14.31 -3.81
CA GLY A 194 19.89 -14.32 -2.70
C GLY A 194 21.23 -13.72 -3.06
N ILE A 195 21.23 -12.62 -3.80
CA ILE A 195 22.44 -11.93 -4.28
C ILE A 195 22.63 -10.58 -3.56
N THR A 196 23.85 -10.05 -3.68
CA THR A 196 24.14 -8.68 -3.23
C THR A 196 23.59 -7.66 -4.23
N TRP A 197 23.34 -6.43 -3.73
CA TRP A 197 23.00 -5.30 -4.60
C TRP A 197 24.14 -5.00 -5.61
N ASP A 198 25.40 -5.24 -5.25
CA ASP A 198 26.53 -5.10 -6.19
C ASP A 198 26.38 -6.07 -7.37
N ARG A 199 26.03 -7.33 -7.07
CA ARG A 199 25.80 -8.33 -8.13
C ARG A 199 24.55 -7.98 -8.96
N PHE A 200 23.52 -7.45 -8.35
CA PHE A 200 22.34 -6.94 -9.06
C PHE A 200 22.69 -5.82 -10.03
N ILE A 201 23.54 -4.88 -9.64
CA ILE A 201 24.03 -3.81 -10.53
C ILE A 201 24.80 -4.38 -11.71
N GLU A 202 25.68 -5.35 -11.49
CA GLU A 202 26.43 -6.01 -12.60
C GLU A 202 25.48 -6.66 -13.63
N ILE A 203 24.49 -7.42 -13.13
CA ILE A 203 23.49 -8.08 -14.00
C ILE A 203 22.63 -7.03 -14.71
N GLY A 204 22.16 -6.02 -13.99
CA GLY A 204 21.31 -4.96 -14.53
C GLY A 204 21.99 -4.16 -15.64
N LYS A 205 23.28 -3.86 -15.47
CA LYS A 205 24.10 -3.22 -16.51
C LYS A 205 24.20 -4.09 -17.75
N ASP A 206 24.44 -5.40 -17.59
CA ASP A 206 24.53 -6.34 -18.69
C ASP A 206 23.19 -6.48 -19.44
N VAL A 207 22.07 -6.48 -18.70
CA VAL A 207 20.72 -6.48 -19.27
C VAL A 207 20.48 -5.19 -20.07
N PHE A 208 20.82 -4.02 -19.51
CA PHE A 208 20.66 -2.76 -20.22
C PHE A 208 21.52 -2.68 -21.49
N ASP A 209 22.78 -3.08 -21.40
CA ASP A 209 23.71 -3.06 -22.53
C ASP A 209 23.24 -3.98 -23.69
N LYS A 210 22.58 -5.11 -23.38
CA LYS A 210 22.11 -6.08 -24.39
C LYS A 210 20.73 -5.77 -24.96
N THR A 211 19.82 -5.25 -24.11
CA THR A 211 18.37 -5.15 -24.43
C THR A 211 17.85 -3.72 -24.46
N GLY A 212 18.57 -2.77 -23.87
CA GLY A 212 18.12 -1.40 -23.66
C GLY A 212 17.03 -1.26 -22.56
N LYS A 213 16.78 -2.33 -21.76
CA LYS A 213 15.81 -2.32 -20.67
C LYS A 213 16.49 -2.13 -19.33
N TYR A 214 15.88 -1.32 -18.47
CA TYR A 214 16.32 -1.23 -17.08
C TYR A 214 15.96 -2.52 -16.33
N LEU A 215 16.74 -2.89 -15.31
CA LEU A 215 16.40 -4.05 -14.49
C LEU A 215 15.37 -3.70 -13.41
N LEU A 216 15.27 -2.44 -13.04
CA LEU A 216 14.33 -1.95 -12.04
C LEU A 216 13.85 -0.54 -12.39
N SER A 217 12.62 -0.20 -12.01
CA SER A 217 12.14 1.17 -11.97
C SER A 217 11.57 1.49 -10.59
N MET A 218 11.52 2.77 -10.28
CA MET A 218 10.96 3.29 -9.04
C MET A 218 10.21 4.58 -9.33
N ASP A 219 9.08 4.75 -8.67
CA ASP A 219 8.33 5.99 -8.63
C ASP A 219 9.17 7.07 -7.92
N GLY A 220 9.36 8.21 -8.55
CA GLY A 220 10.13 9.34 -7.99
C GLY A 220 9.48 9.97 -6.76
N ASP A 221 8.16 9.98 -6.71
CA ASP A 221 7.39 10.47 -5.54
C ASP A 221 7.22 9.39 -4.48
N GLY A 222 7.24 8.10 -4.87
CA GLY A 222 6.89 6.97 -4.02
C GLY A 222 7.92 6.62 -2.98
N ASN A 223 9.21 6.90 -3.25
CA ASN A 223 10.24 6.73 -2.22
C ASN A 223 10.27 5.34 -1.54
N ASP A 224 9.62 4.35 -2.16
CA ASP A 224 9.45 3.01 -1.59
C ASP A 224 10.76 2.25 -1.45
N LEU A 225 11.68 2.43 -2.40
CA LEU A 225 12.89 1.62 -2.53
C LEU A 225 13.81 1.71 -1.30
N PRO A 226 14.20 2.90 -0.78
CA PRO A 226 15.05 2.97 0.39
C PRO A 226 14.45 2.29 1.62
N TYR A 227 13.14 2.45 1.82
CA TYR A 227 12.45 1.83 2.94
C TYR A 227 12.45 0.30 2.83
N MET A 228 12.09 -0.25 1.66
CA MET A 228 12.10 -1.70 1.45
C MET A 228 13.51 -2.30 1.64
N MET A 229 14.54 -1.63 1.11
CA MET A 229 15.94 -2.05 1.27
C MET A 229 16.37 -2.02 2.75
N LEU A 230 16.02 -0.97 3.51
CA LEU A 230 16.32 -0.89 4.95
C LEU A 230 15.64 -2.00 5.74
N GLN A 231 14.34 -2.23 5.49
CA GLN A 231 13.60 -3.28 6.20
C GLN A 231 14.17 -4.67 5.91
N ALA A 232 14.60 -4.94 4.69
CA ALA A 232 15.27 -6.20 4.36
C ALA A 232 16.55 -6.41 5.18
N GLU A 233 17.28 -5.35 5.50
CA GLU A 233 18.44 -5.39 6.41
C GLU A 233 18.03 -5.46 7.90
N GLY A 234 16.75 -5.23 8.23
CA GLY A 234 16.26 -5.17 9.62
C GLY A 234 16.59 -3.83 10.29
N VAL A 235 16.70 -2.77 9.51
CA VAL A 235 17.04 -1.43 9.96
C VAL A 235 15.88 -0.49 9.68
N SER A 236 15.60 0.41 10.63
CA SER A 236 14.59 1.46 10.48
C SER A 236 15.21 2.79 10.07
N GLN A 237 14.41 3.60 9.43
CA GLN A 237 14.66 5.03 9.23
C GLN A 237 14.46 5.86 10.52
N PHE A 238 14.08 5.22 11.62
CA PHE A 238 13.94 5.79 12.96
C PHE A 238 14.76 5.02 13.97
N LYS A 239 15.14 5.69 15.05
CA LYS A 239 15.84 5.10 16.19
C LYS A 239 15.47 5.81 17.48
N ASP A 240 14.97 5.07 18.45
CA ASP A 240 14.56 5.61 19.76
C ASP A 240 13.55 6.79 19.62
N GLY A 241 12.59 6.66 18.68
CA GLY A 241 11.57 7.67 18.38
C GLY A 241 12.08 8.91 17.64
N LYS A 242 13.28 8.87 17.06
CA LYS A 242 13.88 9.98 16.32
C LYS A 242 14.21 9.59 14.89
N ALA A 243 14.26 10.58 14.01
CA ALA A 243 14.79 10.39 12.67
C ALA A 243 16.22 9.85 12.71
N ASN A 244 16.50 8.88 11.83
CA ASN A 244 17.79 8.21 11.74
C ASN A 244 18.16 8.04 10.26
N ILE A 245 18.54 9.14 9.62
CA ILE A 245 18.84 9.20 8.18
C ILE A 245 20.36 9.30 7.97
N VAL A 246 20.97 10.44 8.27
CA VAL A 246 22.38 10.74 7.93
C VAL A 246 23.38 9.93 8.75
N ASP A 247 23.06 9.60 10.00
CA ASP A 247 23.91 8.80 10.89
C ASP A 247 23.61 7.29 10.82
N ASN A 248 22.72 6.89 9.93
CA ASN A 248 22.35 5.49 9.68
C ASN A 248 23.30 4.90 8.63
N GLU A 249 24.29 4.14 9.06
CA GLU A 249 25.29 3.55 8.15
C GLU A 249 24.64 2.67 7.07
N THR A 250 23.54 1.98 7.37
CA THR A 250 22.82 1.15 6.40
C THR A 250 22.09 2.03 5.38
N MET A 251 21.48 3.13 5.82
CA MET A 251 20.84 4.10 4.92
C MET A 251 21.86 4.67 3.93
N VAL A 252 23.02 5.10 4.42
CA VAL A 252 24.12 5.63 3.58
C VAL A 252 24.56 4.60 2.53
N GLN A 253 24.75 3.33 2.93
CA GLN A 253 25.09 2.26 1.98
C GLN A 253 23.98 2.00 0.93
N ILE A 254 22.72 2.07 1.34
CA ILE A 254 21.57 1.91 0.44
C ILE A 254 21.52 3.06 -0.56
N ILE A 255 21.72 4.29 -0.13
CA ILE A 255 21.73 5.46 -1.02
C ILE A 255 22.89 5.36 -2.03
N ASP A 256 24.11 4.96 -1.61
CA ASP A 256 25.21 4.68 -2.53
C ASP A 256 24.84 3.60 -3.58
N VAL A 257 24.16 2.53 -3.16
CA VAL A 257 23.67 1.50 -4.09
C VAL A 257 22.69 2.09 -5.09
N ILE A 258 21.72 2.91 -4.65
CA ILE A 258 20.73 3.54 -5.51
C ILE A 258 21.39 4.51 -6.50
N GLU A 259 22.33 5.32 -6.04
CA GLU A 259 23.09 6.23 -6.92
C GLU A 259 23.81 5.44 -8.02
N ARG A 260 24.53 4.36 -7.65
CA ARG A 260 25.21 3.48 -8.62
C ARG A 260 24.25 2.77 -9.57
N MET A 261 23.05 2.38 -9.14
CA MET A 261 22.02 1.82 -10.03
C MET A 261 21.56 2.85 -11.06
N ILE A 262 21.38 4.11 -10.67
CA ILE A 262 21.01 5.20 -11.58
C ILE A 262 22.13 5.46 -12.59
N GLU A 263 23.38 5.62 -12.13
CA GLU A 263 24.54 5.91 -12.95
C GLU A 263 24.82 4.82 -14.00
N ASN A 264 24.50 3.56 -13.68
CA ASN A 264 24.74 2.42 -14.57
C ASN A 264 23.50 2.02 -15.42
N ASN A 265 22.45 2.83 -15.46
CA ASN A 265 21.19 2.54 -16.15
C ASN A 265 20.53 1.22 -15.70
N VAL A 266 20.67 0.86 -14.43
CA VAL A 266 20.01 -0.30 -13.82
C VAL A 266 18.64 0.09 -13.27
N LEU A 267 18.56 1.28 -12.68
CA LEU A 267 17.35 1.85 -12.11
C LEU A 267 16.86 3.04 -12.95
N TYR A 268 15.58 3.01 -13.33
CA TYR A 268 14.86 4.15 -13.90
C TYR A 268 14.02 4.84 -12.81
N LEU A 269 14.26 6.12 -12.57
CA LEU A 269 13.40 6.93 -11.71
C LEU A 269 12.26 7.50 -12.54
N ALA A 270 11.06 7.01 -12.30
CA ALA A 270 9.84 7.50 -12.93
C ALA A 270 9.47 8.88 -12.37
N ASN A 271 8.81 9.70 -13.18
CA ASN A 271 8.42 11.05 -12.77
C ASN A 271 7.23 11.06 -11.82
N ASP A 272 6.33 10.09 -11.99
CA ASP A 272 5.11 9.92 -11.20
C ASP A 272 4.60 8.47 -11.29
N TRP A 273 3.49 8.19 -10.59
CA TRP A 273 2.88 6.87 -10.56
C TRP A 273 2.47 6.34 -11.95
N SER A 274 1.96 7.19 -12.83
CA SER A 274 1.58 6.79 -14.19
C SER A 274 2.81 6.46 -15.04
N ASP A 275 3.90 7.23 -14.91
CA ASP A 275 5.18 6.90 -15.58
C ASP A 275 5.71 5.55 -15.07
N TYR A 276 5.68 5.32 -13.75
CA TYR A 276 6.08 4.04 -13.15
C TYR A 276 5.24 2.85 -13.68
N THR A 277 3.93 2.95 -13.65
CA THR A 277 3.05 1.84 -14.04
C THR A 277 2.91 1.71 -15.56
N ASP A 278 2.47 2.77 -16.24
CA ASP A 278 2.08 2.70 -17.64
C ASP A 278 3.29 2.68 -18.59
N GLN A 279 4.36 3.41 -18.27
CA GLN A 279 5.52 3.48 -19.15
C GLN A 279 6.52 2.37 -18.84
N THR A 280 6.81 2.12 -17.53
CA THR A 280 7.87 1.16 -17.23
C THR A 280 7.37 -0.27 -17.21
N ILE A 281 6.27 -0.58 -16.52
CA ILE A 281 5.74 -1.94 -16.39
C ILE A 281 4.94 -2.33 -17.63
N VAL A 282 3.83 -1.64 -17.89
CA VAL A 282 2.94 -1.93 -19.02
C VAL A 282 3.62 -1.61 -20.35
N GLY A 283 4.39 -0.52 -20.42
CA GLY A 283 5.19 -0.12 -21.57
C GLY A 283 6.44 -0.99 -21.82
N ASN A 284 6.69 -1.98 -20.95
CA ASN A 284 7.75 -2.99 -21.11
C ASN A 284 9.17 -2.39 -21.16
N MET A 285 9.41 -1.31 -20.39
CA MET A 285 10.75 -0.68 -20.28
C MET A 285 11.67 -1.42 -19.31
N VAL A 286 11.10 -2.21 -18.38
CA VAL A 286 11.86 -2.89 -17.33
C VAL A 286 11.84 -4.40 -17.51
N ALA A 287 12.90 -5.05 -17.03
CA ALA A 287 13.02 -6.50 -16.94
C ALA A 287 12.69 -7.04 -15.53
N GLY A 288 12.46 -6.16 -14.56
CA GLY A 288 12.07 -6.51 -13.20
C GLY A 288 11.16 -5.46 -12.57
N VAL A 289 10.31 -5.91 -11.67
CA VAL A 289 9.41 -5.07 -10.86
C VAL A 289 9.53 -5.50 -9.41
N MET A 290 9.90 -4.59 -8.53
CA MET A 290 10.02 -4.83 -7.10
C MET A 290 9.05 -3.90 -6.36
N ASN A 291 8.03 -4.47 -5.76
CA ASN A 291 7.05 -3.73 -4.96
C ASN A 291 6.19 -4.68 -4.12
N GLY A 292 5.30 -4.15 -3.29
CA GLY A 292 4.29 -4.96 -2.61
C GLY A 292 3.49 -5.83 -3.59
N ASN A 293 3.02 -6.98 -3.15
CA ASN A 293 2.30 -7.96 -3.98
C ASN A 293 1.05 -7.40 -4.68
N TRP A 294 0.52 -6.29 -4.21
CA TRP A 294 -0.57 -5.55 -4.86
C TRP A 294 -0.22 -5.00 -6.27
N ILE A 295 1.06 -5.03 -6.67
CA ILE A 295 1.49 -4.66 -8.03
C ILE A 295 1.20 -5.76 -9.08
N ILE A 296 0.88 -6.99 -8.66
CA ILE A 296 0.62 -8.14 -9.54
C ILE A 296 -0.42 -7.82 -10.63
N PRO A 297 -1.60 -7.24 -10.34
CA PRO A 297 -2.56 -6.90 -11.37
C PRO A 297 -2.03 -5.94 -12.44
N THR A 298 -1.11 -5.04 -12.09
CA THR A 298 -0.46 -4.15 -13.06
C THR A 298 0.49 -4.92 -13.98
N ILE A 299 1.25 -5.87 -13.43
CA ILE A 299 2.13 -6.75 -14.23
C ILE A 299 1.30 -7.58 -15.21
N GLU A 300 0.15 -8.09 -14.79
CA GLU A 300 -0.73 -8.94 -15.58
C GLU A 300 -1.50 -8.23 -16.71
N GLN A 301 -1.48 -6.89 -16.75
CA GLN A 301 -2.14 -6.14 -17.83
C GLN A 301 -1.57 -6.44 -19.22
N VAL A 302 -0.32 -6.89 -19.32
CA VAL A 302 0.36 -7.18 -20.57
C VAL A 302 0.24 -8.66 -20.91
N SER A 303 -0.85 -9.05 -21.54
CA SER A 303 -1.19 -10.45 -21.84
C SER A 303 -0.11 -11.21 -22.65
N GLU A 304 0.63 -10.52 -23.54
CA GLU A 304 1.73 -11.12 -24.30
C GLU A 304 2.92 -11.55 -23.42
N ASN A 305 2.98 -11.08 -22.20
CA ASN A 305 4.03 -11.43 -21.23
C ASN A 305 3.63 -12.61 -20.32
N SER A 306 2.46 -13.21 -20.54
CA SER A 306 2.03 -14.40 -19.81
C SER A 306 3.04 -15.54 -19.94
N GLY A 307 3.36 -16.18 -18.84
CA GLY A 307 4.34 -17.27 -18.77
C GLY A 307 5.81 -16.83 -18.82
N LYS A 308 6.08 -15.51 -18.77
CA LYS A 308 7.43 -14.96 -18.85
C LYS A 308 7.91 -14.28 -17.58
N TRP A 309 7.13 -14.32 -16.54
CA TRP A 309 7.46 -13.76 -15.24
C TRP A 309 7.63 -14.85 -14.21
N GLU A 310 8.54 -14.64 -13.28
CA GLU A 310 8.65 -15.41 -12.03
C GLU A 310 9.00 -14.45 -10.90
N ILE A 311 8.62 -14.77 -9.66
CA ILE A 311 8.93 -13.96 -8.50
C ILE A 311 10.00 -14.60 -7.63
N THR A 312 10.79 -13.76 -6.97
CA THR A 312 11.72 -14.16 -5.93
C THR A 312 11.82 -13.08 -4.84
N SER A 313 12.68 -13.30 -3.84
CA SER A 313 13.07 -12.33 -2.82
C SER A 313 13.91 -11.20 -3.39
N MET A 314 14.06 -10.10 -2.65
CA MET A 314 14.90 -8.98 -3.07
C MET A 314 16.37 -9.22 -2.69
N PRO A 315 17.33 -8.58 -3.39
CA PRO A 315 18.74 -8.55 -2.97
C PRO A 315 18.94 -7.89 -1.61
N THR A 316 20.08 -8.16 -0.97
CA THR A 316 20.52 -7.50 0.28
C THR A 316 21.95 -6.99 0.15
N LEU A 317 22.42 -6.23 1.12
CA LEU A 317 23.82 -5.80 1.19
C LEU A 317 24.76 -7.00 1.39
N GLY A 318 24.30 -8.02 2.14
CA GLY A 318 25.07 -9.23 2.48
C GLY A 318 25.01 -10.35 1.43
N GLY A 319 24.04 -10.34 0.52
CA GLY A 319 23.81 -11.40 -0.48
C GLY A 319 22.97 -12.55 0.08
N GLU A 320 22.11 -12.27 1.04
CA GLU A 320 21.06 -13.18 1.52
C GLU A 320 19.74 -12.82 0.87
N GLU A 321 18.71 -13.67 1.00
CA GLU A 321 17.37 -13.34 0.56
C GLU A 321 16.79 -12.21 1.43
N GLY A 322 16.38 -11.12 0.78
CA GLY A 322 15.78 -9.95 1.43
C GLY A 322 14.26 -10.02 1.42
N TYR A 323 13.65 -9.68 2.54
CA TYR A 323 12.20 -9.65 2.71
C TYR A 323 11.77 -8.30 3.31
N ALA A 324 10.74 -7.72 2.74
CA ALA A 324 10.16 -6.45 3.17
C ALA A 324 8.65 -6.44 2.94
N SER A 325 7.97 -5.46 3.51
CA SER A 325 6.59 -5.12 3.19
C SER A 325 6.50 -3.69 2.67
N ASN A 326 5.58 -3.45 1.76
CA ASN A 326 5.24 -2.11 1.28
C ASN A 326 3.72 -2.01 1.10
N GLY A 327 3.06 -1.18 1.90
CA GLY A 327 1.62 -1.13 2.02
C GLY A 327 1.08 -2.19 2.99
N GLY A 328 -0.06 -2.78 2.66
CA GLY A 328 -0.84 -3.61 3.54
C GLY A 328 -1.90 -2.81 4.28
N SER A 329 -2.98 -3.50 4.67
CA SER A 329 -4.10 -2.89 5.37
C SER A 329 -4.70 -3.79 6.43
N SER A 330 -5.37 -3.16 7.39
CA SER A 330 -6.08 -3.81 8.47
C SER A 330 -7.44 -3.16 8.66
N LEU A 331 -8.38 -3.90 9.24
CA LEU A 331 -9.73 -3.44 9.58
C LEU A 331 -9.80 -3.03 11.03
N TYR A 332 -10.27 -1.82 11.28
CA TYR A 332 -10.36 -1.22 12.61
C TYR A 332 -11.80 -0.90 12.95
N ILE A 333 -12.23 -1.24 14.19
CA ILE A 333 -13.54 -0.89 14.71
C ILE A 333 -13.47 0.55 15.21
N THR A 334 -14.40 1.39 14.76
CA THR A 334 -14.49 2.79 15.22
C THR A 334 -15.28 2.89 16.52
N SER A 335 -15.04 3.94 17.28
CA SER A 335 -15.81 4.21 18.52
C SER A 335 -17.29 4.53 18.24
N ASN A 336 -17.66 4.84 17.00
CA ASN A 336 -19.05 5.02 16.59
C ASN A 336 -19.82 3.70 16.47
N CYS A 337 -19.11 2.56 16.39
CA CYS A 337 -19.75 1.26 16.26
C CYS A 337 -20.65 0.96 17.48
N LYS A 338 -21.96 0.84 17.23
CA LYS A 338 -22.95 0.53 18.28
C LYS A 338 -22.97 -0.94 18.65
N ASN A 339 -22.59 -1.83 17.72
CA ASN A 339 -22.58 -3.27 17.92
C ASN A 339 -21.15 -3.83 17.84
N GLN A 340 -20.31 -3.40 18.79
CA GLN A 340 -18.89 -3.78 18.83
C GLN A 340 -18.69 -5.29 18.98
N ASP A 341 -19.57 -5.99 19.69
CA ASP A 341 -19.50 -7.44 19.84
C ASP A 341 -19.74 -8.17 18.51
N LEU A 342 -20.67 -7.67 17.68
CA LEU A 342 -20.88 -8.21 16.33
C LEU A 342 -19.66 -7.94 15.43
N ALA A 343 -19.13 -6.71 15.48
CA ALA A 343 -17.96 -6.34 14.69
C ALA A 343 -16.74 -7.21 15.04
N LYS A 344 -16.45 -7.42 16.34
CA LYS A 344 -15.38 -8.29 16.81
C LYS A 344 -15.58 -9.74 16.36
N LYS A 345 -16.80 -10.27 16.48
CA LYS A 345 -17.11 -11.65 16.02
C LYS A 345 -16.98 -11.81 14.51
N PHE A 346 -17.47 -10.83 13.75
CA PHE A 346 -17.34 -10.82 12.31
C PHE A 346 -15.88 -10.84 11.88
N LEU A 347 -15.07 -9.92 12.38
CA LEU A 347 -13.66 -9.81 12.05
C LEU A 347 -12.86 -11.05 12.50
N ALA A 348 -13.08 -11.52 13.74
CA ALA A 348 -12.39 -12.70 14.27
C ALA A 348 -12.72 -13.97 13.48
N TYR A 349 -13.99 -14.17 13.10
CA TYR A 349 -14.37 -15.33 12.30
C TYR A 349 -13.79 -15.27 10.88
N THR A 350 -13.88 -14.13 10.20
CA THR A 350 -13.50 -13.99 8.80
C THR A 350 -11.99 -13.83 8.63
N PHE A 351 -11.48 -12.63 8.85
CA PHE A 351 -10.05 -12.31 8.68
C PHE A 351 -9.18 -12.84 9.83
N GLY A 352 -9.78 -13.27 10.94
CA GLY A 352 -9.07 -13.94 12.04
C GLY A 352 -8.72 -15.41 11.78
N GLY A 353 -9.11 -16.02 10.62
CA GLY A 353 -8.68 -17.36 10.30
C GLY A 353 -9.56 -18.17 9.35
N SER A 354 -10.63 -17.61 8.74
CA SER A 354 -11.46 -18.37 7.82
C SER A 354 -10.77 -18.64 6.49
N THR A 355 -10.43 -19.90 6.25
CA THR A 355 -9.92 -20.35 4.95
C THR A 355 -10.91 -20.06 3.81
N GLU A 356 -12.23 -20.21 4.04
CA GLU A 356 -13.27 -19.92 3.03
C GLU A 356 -13.28 -18.44 2.65
N THR A 357 -13.16 -17.54 3.63
CA THR A 357 -13.04 -16.09 3.39
C THR A 357 -11.81 -15.78 2.53
N TYR A 358 -10.63 -16.28 2.91
CA TYR A 358 -9.38 -15.96 2.21
C TYR A 358 -9.29 -16.59 0.82
N ASP A 359 -9.75 -17.82 0.64
CA ASP A 359 -9.82 -18.47 -0.68
C ASP A 359 -10.71 -17.68 -1.65
N ALA A 360 -11.85 -17.19 -1.15
CA ALA A 360 -12.73 -16.37 -1.95
C ALA A 360 -12.17 -14.96 -2.21
N ALA A 361 -11.52 -14.33 -1.23
CA ALA A 361 -10.87 -13.04 -1.36
C ALA A 361 -9.73 -13.08 -2.40
N LEU A 362 -8.92 -14.14 -2.37
CA LEU A 362 -7.88 -14.37 -3.37
C LEU A 362 -8.47 -14.52 -4.78
N LYS A 363 -9.50 -15.37 -4.94
CA LYS A 363 -10.11 -15.62 -6.25
C LYS A 363 -10.85 -14.42 -6.83
N ASN A 364 -11.47 -13.60 -6.00
CA ASN A 364 -12.32 -12.51 -6.43
C ASN A 364 -11.58 -11.18 -6.57
N GLY A 365 -10.54 -10.95 -5.76
CA GLY A 365 -9.82 -9.68 -5.69
C GLY A 365 -8.30 -9.79 -5.66
N GLY A 366 -7.73 -11.01 -5.62
CA GLY A 366 -6.28 -11.18 -5.54
C GLY A 366 -5.70 -10.84 -4.17
N VAL A 367 -6.54 -10.72 -3.12
CA VAL A 367 -6.09 -10.45 -1.75
C VAL A 367 -5.43 -11.69 -1.19
N ILE A 368 -4.15 -11.56 -0.83
CA ILE A 368 -3.34 -12.64 -0.27
C ILE A 368 -3.44 -12.58 1.25
N THR A 369 -3.72 -13.74 1.84
CA THR A 369 -3.93 -13.84 3.29
C THR A 369 -2.72 -13.40 4.11
N THR A 370 -3.00 -12.79 5.25
CA THR A 370 -2.04 -12.54 6.33
C THR A 370 -2.03 -13.65 7.38
N CYS A 371 -3.10 -14.47 7.40
CA CYS A 371 -3.24 -15.62 8.28
C CYS A 371 -2.45 -16.81 7.74
N ILE A 372 -1.45 -17.26 8.48
CA ILE A 372 -0.48 -18.27 8.04
C ILE A 372 -1.19 -19.62 7.77
N SER A 373 -2.12 -20.04 8.62
CA SER A 373 -2.84 -21.30 8.46
C SER A 373 -3.78 -21.28 7.25
N ALA A 374 -4.46 -20.16 6.99
CA ALA A 374 -5.31 -19.99 5.82
C ALA A 374 -4.50 -20.01 4.51
N GLY A 375 -3.28 -19.49 4.52
CA GLY A 375 -2.35 -19.52 3.39
C GLY A 375 -1.83 -20.93 3.02
N GLN A 376 -2.14 -21.95 3.81
CA GLN A 376 -1.82 -23.35 3.51
C GLN A 376 -2.92 -24.05 2.70
N SER A 377 -3.98 -23.38 2.36
CA SER A 377 -5.05 -23.90 1.50
C SER A 377 -4.50 -24.35 0.13
N GLU A 378 -5.18 -25.34 -0.48
CA GLU A 378 -4.79 -25.86 -1.80
C GLU A 378 -4.76 -24.75 -2.88
N VAL A 379 -5.62 -23.74 -2.78
CA VAL A 379 -5.70 -22.62 -3.73
C VAL A 379 -4.40 -21.84 -3.80
N TYR A 380 -3.71 -21.68 -2.68
CA TYR A 380 -2.43 -20.96 -2.63
C TYR A 380 -1.29 -21.74 -3.30
N ASN A 381 -1.40 -23.06 -3.40
CA ASN A 381 -0.41 -23.91 -4.04
C ASN A 381 -0.64 -24.12 -5.55
N GLU A 382 -1.70 -23.55 -6.11
CA GLU A 382 -1.95 -23.60 -7.54
C GLU A 382 -0.93 -22.74 -8.29
N GLY A 383 -0.41 -23.28 -9.40
CA GLY A 383 0.49 -22.53 -10.28
C GLY A 383 -0.25 -21.44 -11.04
N VAL A 384 0.29 -20.23 -11.06
CA VAL A 384 -0.26 -19.11 -11.82
C VAL A 384 0.34 -19.07 -13.22
N GLU A 385 -0.49 -19.28 -14.25
CA GLU A 385 -0.05 -19.36 -15.64
C GLU A 385 0.78 -18.15 -16.08
N TYR A 386 0.36 -16.95 -15.68
CA TYR A 386 1.05 -15.71 -16.02
C TYR A 386 2.50 -15.67 -15.48
N PHE A 387 2.72 -16.30 -14.34
CA PHE A 387 4.02 -16.42 -13.67
C PHE A 387 4.67 -17.79 -13.92
N ASN A 388 4.64 -18.26 -15.16
CA ASN A 388 5.27 -19.50 -15.58
C ASN A 388 4.88 -20.74 -14.76
N ASN A 389 3.62 -20.78 -14.30
CA ASN A 389 3.07 -21.78 -13.39
C ASN A 389 3.80 -21.88 -12.01
N GLN A 390 4.47 -20.82 -11.59
CA GLN A 390 4.98 -20.71 -10.23
C GLN A 390 3.81 -20.55 -9.24
N ALA A 391 3.85 -21.22 -8.11
CA ALA A 391 2.87 -21.07 -7.03
C ALA A 391 3.17 -19.77 -6.24
N ILE A 392 2.93 -18.62 -6.87
CA ILE A 392 3.35 -17.33 -6.34
C ILE A 392 2.66 -16.98 -5.02
N TYR A 393 1.39 -17.37 -4.83
CA TYR A 393 0.64 -17.02 -3.63
C TYR A 393 1.20 -17.69 -2.37
N ALA A 394 1.49 -19.01 -2.43
CA ALA A 394 2.16 -19.71 -1.33
C ALA A 394 3.54 -19.09 -1.03
N LYS A 395 4.29 -18.75 -2.09
CA LYS A 395 5.60 -18.12 -1.95
C LYS A 395 5.51 -16.73 -1.30
N ILE A 396 4.51 -15.92 -1.64
CA ILE A 396 4.28 -14.60 -1.04
C ILE A 396 3.93 -14.73 0.45
N VAL A 397 3.07 -15.68 0.83
CA VAL A 397 2.75 -15.95 2.24
C VAL A 397 4.01 -16.36 3.03
N GLU A 398 4.84 -17.24 2.46
CA GLU A 398 6.11 -17.63 3.06
C GLU A 398 7.04 -16.42 3.22
N MET A 399 7.26 -15.64 2.15
CA MET A 399 8.12 -14.45 2.18
C MET A 399 7.65 -13.43 3.23
N GLY A 400 6.33 -13.22 3.35
CA GLY A 400 5.75 -12.33 4.35
C GLY A 400 6.07 -12.75 5.79
N SER A 401 6.21 -14.06 6.06
CA SER A 401 6.57 -14.56 7.40
C SER A 401 8.02 -14.27 7.81
N HIS A 402 8.87 -13.90 6.85
CA HIS A 402 10.28 -13.58 7.07
C HIS A 402 10.57 -12.08 7.15
N VAL A 403 9.58 -11.23 6.95
CA VAL A 403 9.75 -9.77 7.03
C VAL A 403 10.12 -9.38 8.46
N LYS A 404 11.18 -8.57 8.57
CA LYS A 404 11.71 -8.17 9.86
C LYS A 404 10.91 -7.01 10.45
N VAL A 405 10.62 -7.08 11.75
CA VAL A 405 10.05 -5.97 12.51
C VAL A 405 11.09 -4.85 12.60
N VAL A 406 10.70 -3.65 12.21
CA VAL A 406 11.52 -2.44 12.36
C VAL A 406 10.75 -1.37 13.12
N GLU A 407 11.46 -0.43 13.73
CA GLU A 407 10.83 0.67 14.46
C GLU A 407 9.92 1.49 13.55
N GLN A 408 8.65 1.67 13.96
CA GLN A 408 7.65 2.46 13.25
C GLN A 408 7.49 3.85 13.89
N SER A 409 7.11 4.84 13.07
CA SER A 409 6.88 6.22 13.52
C SER A 409 5.64 6.80 12.86
N ASP A 410 5.04 7.76 13.55
CA ASP A 410 3.96 8.60 13.03
C ASP A 410 4.40 9.41 11.79
N TYR A 411 5.70 9.56 11.60
CA TYR A 411 6.33 10.28 10.48
C TYR A 411 6.87 9.36 9.40
N HIS A 412 6.36 8.12 9.30
CA HIS A 412 6.86 7.11 8.35
C HIS A 412 6.91 7.64 6.91
N TYR A 413 5.80 8.12 6.38
CA TYR A 413 5.73 8.62 5.00
C TYR A 413 6.48 9.94 4.82
N THR A 414 6.41 10.84 5.79
CA THR A 414 7.20 12.09 5.77
C THR A 414 8.69 11.81 5.64
N CYS A 415 9.21 10.82 6.39
CA CYS A 415 10.60 10.42 6.27
C CYS A 415 10.93 9.91 4.85
N ARG A 416 10.08 9.04 4.31
CA ARG A 416 10.24 8.49 2.95
C ARG A 416 10.30 9.59 1.90
N GLU A 417 9.41 10.59 1.96
CA GLU A 417 9.40 11.75 1.08
C GLU A 417 10.70 12.56 1.15
N LYS A 418 11.23 12.79 2.37
CA LYS A 418 12.48 13.52 2.53
C LYS A 418 13.67 12.76 1.96
N VAL A 419 13.72 11.43 2.15
CA VAL A 419 14.76 10.57 1.59
C VAL A 419 14.67 10.51 0.06
N ALA A 420 13.46 10.40 -0.52
CA ALA A 420 13.28 10.47 -1.96
C ALA A 420 13.76 11.80 -2.55
N ALA A 421 13.43 12.92 -1.88
CA ALA A 421 13.94 14.22 -2.28
C ALA A 421 15.48 14.32 -2.22
N ALA A 422 16.11 13.68 -1.22
CA ALA A 422 17.56 13.60 -1.14
C ALA A 422 18.16 12.81 -2.33
N ILE A 423 17.55 11.69 -2.73
CA ILE A 423 17.99 10.92 -3.92
C ILE A 423 17.96 11.79 -5.17
N ILE A 424 16.92 12.58 -5.38
CA ILE A 424 16.84 13.50 -6.52
C ILE A 424 17.94 14.57 -6.45
N GLN A 425 18.21 15.13 -5.27
CA GLN A 425 19.28 16.10 -5.08
C GLN A 425 20.66 15.49 -5.40
N ILE A 426 20.92 14.26 -4.97
CA ILE A 426 22.16 13.52 -5.26
C ILE A 426 22.31 13.30 -6.76
N LYS A 427 21.26 12.81 -7.41
CA LYS A 427 21.21 12.64 -8.87
C LYS A 427 21.52 13.95 -9.62
N ASP A 428 21.09 15.08 -9.08
CA ASP A 428 21.33 16.42 -9.64
C ASP A 428 22.71 17.00 -9.25
N GLY A 429 23.53 16.23 -8.52
CA GLY A 429 24.93 16.55 -8.20
C GLY A 429 25.16 17.17 -6.82
N THR A 430 24.19 17.13 -5.91
CA THR A 430 24.40 17.48 -4.51
C THR A 430 25.23 16.39 -3.82
N ASP A 431 26.16 16.76 -2.97
CA ASP A 431 26.91 15.81 -2.14
C ASP A 431 25.96 14.97 -1.28
N GLU A 432 26.15 13.63 -1.28
CA GLU A 432 25.28 12.67 -0.60
C GLU A 432 25.03 13.03 0.88
N LYS A 433 26.12 13.27 1.60
CA LYS A 433 26.01 13.63 3.04
C LYS A 433 25.23 14.92 3.25
N THR A 434 25.38 15.88 2.35
CA THR A 434 24.65 17.15 2.41
C THR A 434 23.16 16.94 2.18
N ALA A 435 22.80 16.15 1.17
CA ALA A 435 21.40 15.84 0.87
C ALA A 435 20.70 15.06 1.99
N LEU A 436 21.39 14.06 2.56
CA LEU A 436 20.88 13.28 3.70
C LEU A 436 20.77 14.11 4.98
N GLN A 437 21.70 15.05 5.21
CA GLN A 437 21.61 15.97 6.35
C GLN A 437 20.42 16.91 6.20
N ASP A 438 20.19 17.44 5.00
CA ASP A 438 19.03 18.30 4.73
C ASP A 438 17.71 17.54 4.96
N ALA A 439 17.65 16.26 4.55
CA ALA A 439 16.50 15.41 4.82
C ALA A 439 16.27 15.17 6.32
N GLN A 440 17.35 14.88 7.05
CA GLN A 440 17.33 14.73 8.51
C GLN A 440 16.83 16.00 9.20
N ASP A 441 17.41 17.16 8.86
CA ASP A 441 17.08 18.44 9.49
C ASP A 441 15.62 18.84 9.25
N GLN A 442 15.09 18.58 8.04
CA GLN A 442 13.69 18.83 7.70
C GLN A 442 12.75 17.95 8.50
N LEU A 443 13.05 16.64 8.58
CA LEU A 443 12.25 15.70 9.35
C LEU A 443 12.27 16.02 10.84
N ASP A 444 13.46 16.30 11.40
CA ASP A 444 13.62 16.68 12.81
C ASP A 444 12.83 17.97 13.15
N PHE A 445 12.74 18.90 12.21
CA PHE A 445 11.92 20.10 12.38
C PHE A 445 10.43 19.78 12.44
N GLU A 446 9.93 18.89 11.56
CA GLU A 446 8.52 18.47 11.55
C GLU A 446 8.15 17.66 12.79
N MET A 447 9.05 16.79 13.27
CA MET A 447 8.86 15.99 14.49
C MET A 447 8.84 16.81 15.79
N GLN A 448 9.21 18.10 15.77
CA GLN A 448 9.21 18.99 16.94
C GLN A 448 7.95 19.87 17.04
N GLN A 449 7.05 19.83 16.05
CA GLN A 449 5.82 20.61 16.02
C GLN A 449 4.65 19.91 16.71
#